data_33be0d7ea2cc4a873c9f598c39eed123
#
_entry.id   33be0d7ea2cc4a873c9f598c39eed123
#
_cell.length_a   1.000
_cell.length_b   1.000
_cell.length_c   1.000
_cell.angle_alpha   90.00
_cell.angle_beta   90.00
_cell.angle_gamma   90.00
#
_symmetry.space_group_name_H-M   'P 1'
#
loop_
_entity.id
_entity.type
_entity.pdbx_description
1 polymer ?
#
loop_
_entity_poly.entity_id
_entity_poly.type
_entity_poly.pdbx_seq_one_letter_code
_entity_poly.pdbx_strand_id
1 'polypeptide(L)'
;MAHKNREKRAAKKLREVEKSKLYDADYSDDYYDDYDDDEYDDDYDEPRRRRGPHPALLAFIITLVIVVGGFYGLNKFYDNALNPVDPADTREVMVIIEEGSSTAAIASSLKDRNLIKNEYVFRDHCQRMEYDVQFKYGEFMLSRSMSVDEIADVLIQGTVLASTKKFTIPEGYNITQVAHSLAEQDIVSEAEFYEVVRNGQFDYAFLEGCPEGDERLEGFLYPETYEVFTDATAYDVVSKMLAQFDALFKDDYYSKAQEMGMSIRDIVTMGSIVERESVKAEERKVMAGVFYNRLEQDMKLESCATIQFILGEPKEFLTNEDTQIESPYNTYLYEGLPPGPICNPRMASIEAALYPDENDYIFFVLSADLDGSHKFSTDYNEFLRNKDEYYNAVEGG
;
A
#
# COMPACT_ATOMS: atom_id res chain seq x y z
N MET A 1 11.00 -10.99 -16.79
CA MET A 1 9.98 -12.07 -16.88
C MET A 1 8.58 -11.55 -17.23
N ALA A 2 8.19 -10.35 -16.86
CA ALA A 2 6.85 -9.79 -17.13
C ALA A 2 6.53 -9.55 -18.61
N HIS A 3 7.51 -9.15 -19.44
CA HIS A 3 7.30 -8.88 -20.88
C HIS A 3 6.92 -10.15 -21.68
N LYS A 4 7.52 -11.30 -21.34
CA LYS A 4 7.24 -12.61 -21.99
C LYS A 4 5.85 -13.18 -21.68
N ASN A 5 5.26 -12.74 -20.55
CA ASN A 5 3.90 -13.18 -20.18
C ASN A 5 2.80 -12.34 -20.84
N ARG A 6 3.06 -11.08 -21.20
CA ARG A 6 2.14 -10.24 -21.96
C ARG A 6 2.01 -10.71 -23.41
N GLU A 7 3.10 -11.08 -24.06
CA GLU A 7 3.07 -11.60 -25.44
C GLU A 7 2.34 -12.96 -25.54
N LYS A 8 2.51 -13.84 -24.53
CA LYS A 8 1.77 -15.12 -24.51
C LYS A 8 0.26 -14.94 -24.30
N ARG A 9 -0.17 -13.92 -23.56
CA ARG A 9 -1.61 -13.62 -23.39
C ARG A 9 -2.22 -12.98 -24.64
N ALA A 10 -1.48 -12.15 -25.36
CA ALA A 10 -1.92 -11.55 -26.63
C ALA A 10 -2.05 -12.63 -27.72
N ALA A 11 -1.09 -13.56 -27.83
CA ALA A 11 -1.12 -14.66 -28.79
C ALA A 11 -2.26 -15.66 -28.50
N LYS A 12 -2.65 -15.85 -27.25
CA LYS A 12 -3.79 -16.71 -26.89
C LYS A 12 -5.13 -16.08 -27.27
N LYS A 13 -5.29 -14.76 -27.08
CA LYS A 13 -6.50 -14.03 -27.49
C LYS A 13 -6.69 -13.99 -29.01
N LEU A 14 -5.60 -13.87 -29.79
CA LEU A 14 -5.67 -13.91 -31.26
C LEU A 14 -6.11 -15.29 -31.80
N ARG A 15 -5.66 -16.39 -31.17
CA ARG A 15 -6.10 -17.74 -31.56
C ARG A 15 -7.55 -18.06 -31.22
N GLU A 16 -8.13 -17.43 -30.20
CA GLU A 16 -9.54 -17.59 -29.82
C GLU A 16 -10.45 -16.82 -30.79
N VAL A 17 -10.03 -15.66 -31.31
CA VAL A 17 -10.75 -14.86 -32.28
C VAL A 17 -10.71 -15.51 -33.70
N GLU A 18 -9.62 -16.19 -34.07
CA GLU A 18 -9.53 -16.94 -35.33
C GLU A 18 -10.41 -18.20 -35.34
N LYS A 19 -10.59 -18.87 -34.20
CA LYS A 19 -11.46 -20.03 -34.08
C LYS A 19 -12.97 -19.69 -34.18
N SER A 20 -13.38 -18.48 -33.81
CA SER A 20 -14.78 -18.06 -33.92
C SER A 20 -15.20 -17.64 -35.34
N LYS A 21 -14.24 -17.38 -36.25
CA LYS A 21 -14.50 -17.00 -37.61
C LYS A 21 -14.60 -18.18 -38.63
N LEU A 22 -14.37 -19.42 -38.14
CA LEU A 22 -14.38 -20.62 -39.00
C LEU A 22 -15.68 -21.43 -38.95
N TYR A 23 -16.75 -20.93 -38.32
CA TYR A 23 -18.01 -21.67 -38.16
C TYR A 23 -19.21 -21.04 -38.84
N ASP A 24 -19.02 -20.01 -39.67
CA ASP A 24 -20.09 -19.41 -40.49
C ASP A 24 -19.67 -19.40 -41.96
N ALA A 25 -19.83 -20.53 -42.62
CA ALA A 25 -20.04 -20.59 -44.07
C ALA A 25 -20.51 -21.99 -44.51
N ASP A 26 -21.54 -21.98 -45.28
CA ASP A 26 -22.06 -23.02 -46.16
C ASP A 26 -22.93 -24.13 -45.57
N TYR A 27 -24.20 -24.03 -45.87
CA TYR A 27 -24.88 -24.96 -46.78
C TYR A 27 -26.21 -24.38 -47.25
N SER A 28 -26.28 -24.00 -48.53
CA SER A 28 -27.51 -23.78 -49.31
C SER A 28 -27.58 -24.80 -50.45
N ASP A 29 -28.77 -25.15 -50.77
CA ASP A 29 -29.34 -25.56 -52.04
C ASP A 29 -29.47 -27.05 -52.41
N ASP A 30 -30.75 -27.35 -52.55
CA ASP A 30 -31.47 -28.03 -53.65
C ASP A 30 -31.02 -29.41 -54.13
N TYR A 31 -31.94 -30.34 -54.12
CA TYR A 31 -32.45 -30.97 -55.36
C TYR A 31 -33.75 -31.75 -55.13
N TYR A 32 -34.76 -31.47 -55.94
CA TYR A 32 -35.95 -32.28 -56.22
C TYR A 32 -35.54 -33.57 -56.91
N ASP A 33 -36.30 -34.67 -56.68
CA ASP A 33 -36.93 -35.46 -57.75
C ASP A 33 -37.99 -36.42 -57.21
N ASP A 34 -39.06 -36.35 -57.88
CA ASP A 34 -40.24 -37.21 -57.95
C ASP A 34 -39.88 -38.63 -58.37
N TYR A 35 -40.61 -39.59 -57.88
CA TYR A 35 -41.17 -40.73 -58.65
C TYR A 35 -42.25 -41.46 -57.84
N ASP A 36 -43.36 -41.68 -58.53
CA ASP A 36 -44.60 -42.36 -58.21
C ASP A 36 -44.49 -43.90 -58.16
N ASP A 37 -45.55 -44.45 -57.52
CA ASP A 37 -46.19 -45.76 -57.70
C ASP A 37 -45.50 -47.03 -57.18
N ASP A 38 -46.13 -47.72 -56.26
CA ASP A 38 -47.07 -48.78 -56.53
C ASP A 38 -47.60 -49.41 -55.23
N GLU A 39 -48.86 -49.69 -55.24
CA GLU A 39 -49.75 -50.42 -54.38
C GLU A 39 -49.28 -51.88 -54.13
N TYR A 40 -49.16 -52.31 -52.83
CA TYR A 40 -49.44 -53.67 -52.42
C TYR A 40 -49.97 -53.68 -50.99
N ASP A 41 -51.24 -54.08 -50.82
CA ASP A 41 -51.88 -54.56 -49.63
C ASP A 41 -51.18 -55.84 -49.11
N ASP A 42 -50.84 -55.80 -47.85
CA ASP A 42 -50.71 -57.04 -47.05
C ASP A 42 -51.09 -56.69 -45.60
N ASP A 43 -52.24 -57.17 -45.20
CA ASP A 43 -52.72 -57.22 -43.80
C ASP A 43 -51.78 -58.10 -42.94
N TYR A 44 -51.05 -57.50 -42.06
CA TYR A 44 -50.47 -58.12 -40.87
C TYR A 44 -50.76 -57.32 -39.60
N ASP A 45 -51.62 -57.85 -38.72
CA ASP A 45 -51.90 -57.41 -37.42
C ASP A 45 -50.57 -57.38 -36.59
N GLU A 46 -49.90 -56.23 -36.49
CA GLU A 46 -48.83 -55.98 -35.53
C GLU A 46 -49.40 -55.56 -34.15
N PRO A 47 -48.88 -56.16 -33.05
CA PRO A 47 -49.32 -55.75 -31.71
C PRO A 47 -48.94 -54.27 -31.46
N ARG A 48 -49.92 -53.45 -31.09
CA ARG A 48 -49.77 -52.01 -30.73
C ARG A 48 -48.66 -51.89 -29.69
N ARG A 49 -47.43 -51.57 -30.15
CA ARG A 49 -46.32 -51.07 -29.26
C ARG A 49 -46.82 -49.78 -28.64
N ARG A 50 -46.97 -49.80 -27.33
CA ARG A 50 -47.14 -48.57 -26.51
C ARG A 50 -45.97 -47.66 -26.86
N ARG A 51 -46.22 -46.57 -27.61
CA ARG A 51 -45.26 -45.51 -27.84
C ARG A 51 -44.90 -44.91 -26.48
N GLY A 52 -43.73 -45.25 -25.98
CA GLY A 52 -43.13 -44.56 -24.87
C GLY A 52 -43.00 -43.07 -25.21
N PRO A 53 -42.84 -42.24 -24.22
CA PRO A 53 -42.73 -40.81 -24.46
C PRO A 53 -41.57 -40.52 -25.39
N HIS A 54 -41.77 -39.61 -26.37
CA HIS A 54 -40.79 -39.21 -27.35
C HIS A 54 -39.47 -38.86 -26.65
N PRO A 55 -38.30 -39.39 -27.13
CA PRO A 55 -37.01 -39.15 -26.47
C PRO A 55 -36.68 -37.64 -26.34
N ALA A 56 -37.16 -36.81 -27.28
CA ALA A 56 -37.04 -35.35 -27.19
C ALA A 56 -37.89 -34.75 -26.05
N LEU A 57 -39.07 -35.28 -25.73
CA LEU A 57 -39.88 -34.84 -24.62
C LEU A 57 -39.24 -35.24 -23.27
N LEU A 58 -38.66 -36.45 -23.22
CA LEU A 58 -37.95 -36.89 -22.03
C LEU A 58 -36.71 -36.05 -21.78
N ALA A 59 -35.91 -35.73 -22.80
CA ALA A 59 -34.78 -34.84 -22.71
C ALA A 59 -35.17 -33.43 -22.22
N PHE A 60 -36.28 -32.88 -22.78
CA PHE A 60 -36.81 -31.59 -22.39
C PHE A 60 -37.22 -31.57 -20.88
N ILE A 61 -37.94 -32.63 -20.43
CA ILE A 61 -38.33 -32.76 -19.03
C ILE A 61 -37.11 -32.85 -18.11
N ILE A 62 -36.11 -33.64 -18.49
CA ILE A 62 -34.87 -33.78 -17.73
C ILE A 62 -34.15 -32.41 -17.62
N THR A 63 -34.00 -31.70 -18.76
CA THR A 63 -33.39 -30.37 -18.77
C THR A 63 -34.19 -29.39 -17.91
N LEU A 64 -35.51 -29.40 -17.99
CA LEU A 64 -36.37 -28.56 -17.18
C LEU A 64 -36.17 -28.84 -15.65
N VAL A 65 -36.14 -30.13 -15.30
CA VAL A 65 -35.91 -30.54 -13.88
C VAL A 65 -34.53 -30.08 -13.39
N ILE A 66 -33.48 -30.20 -14.23
CA ILE A 66 -32.11 -29.73 -13.88
C ILE A 66 -32.13 -28.21 -13.72
N VAL A 67 -32.75 -27.47 -14.63
CA VAL A 67 -32.80 -25.99 -14.55
C VAL A 67 -33.62 -25.54 -13.33
N VAL A 68 -34.81 -26.10 -13.12
CA VAL A 68 -35.66 -25.76 -11.96
C VAL A 68 -35.01 -26.20 -10.64
N GLY A 69 -34.45 -27.42 -10.60
CA GLY A 69 -33.72 -27.92 -9.43
C GLY A 69 -32.46 -27.12 -9.14
N GLY A 70 -31.71 -26.74 -10.17
CA GLY A 70 -30.56 -25.87 -10.07
C GLY A 70 -30.92 -24.47 -9.55
N PHE A 71 -31.97 -23.87 -10.12
CA PHE A 71 -32.49 -22.58 -9.65
C PHE A 71 -32.96 -22.60 -8.19
N TYR A 72 -33.70 -23.65 -7.83
CA TYR A 72 -34.13 -23.84 -6.44
C TYR A 72 -32.94 -24.04 -5.50
N GLY A 73 -31.94 -24.83 -5.90
CA GLY A 73 -30.72 -25.05 -5.14
C GLY A 73 -29.90 -23.78 -4.92
N LEU A 74 -29.76 -22.96 -5.99
CA LEU A 74 -29.06 -21.68 -5.93
C LEU A 74 -29.79 -20.69 -5.01
N ASN A 75 -31.12 -20.57 -5.10
CA ASN A 75 -31.88 -19.70 -4.20
C ASN A 75 -31.73 -20.16 -2.74
N LYS A 76 -31.86 -21.46 -2.47
CA LYS A 76 -31.70 -21.97 -1.12
C LYS A 76 -30.28 -21.78 -0.57
N PHE A 77 -29.26 -21.89 -1.43
CA PHE A 77 -27.87 -21.56 -1.05
C PHE A 77 -27.72 -20.08 -0.71
N TYR A 78 -28.29 -19.20 -1.55
CA TYR A 78 -28.26 -17.76 -1.35
C TYR A 78 -28.95 -17.37 -0.02
N ASP A 79 -30.18 -17.84 0.20
CA ASP A 79 -30.94 -17.59 1.43
C ASP A 79 -30.19 -18.12 2.66
N ASN A 80 -29.60 -19.30 2.56
CA ASN A 80 -28.81 -19.84 3.68
C ASN A 80 -27.55 -19.02 3.97
N ALA A 81 -26.94 -18.42 2.96
CA ALA A 81 -25.74 -17.58 3.14
C ALA A 81 -26.06 -16.23 3.78
N LEU A 82 -27.32 -15.74 3.68
CA LEU A 82 -27.79 -14.53 4.36
C LEU A 82 -28.14 -14.77 5.84
N ASN A 83 -28.41 -16.01 6.23
CA ASN A 83 -28.74 -16.34 7.61
C ASN A 83 -27.51 -16.31 8.53
N PRO A 84 -27.70 -16.13 9.85
CA PRO A 84 -26.63 -16.15 10.85
C PRO A 84 -25.67 -17.33 10.69
N VAL A 85 -24.40 -17.11 10.99
CA VAL A 85 -23.38 -18.18 11.00
C VAL A 85 -23.69 -19.17 12.12
N ASP A 86 -24.01 -18.67 13.30
CA ASP A 86 -24.42 -19.45 14.46
C ASP A 86 -25.49 -18.65 15.28
N PRO A 87 -26.77 -18.96 15.12
CA PRO A 87 -27.84 -18.25 15.83
C PRO A 87 -27.76 -18.29 17.36
N ALA A 88 -26.99 -19.22 17.92
CA ALA A 88 -26.84 -19.38 19.37
C ALA A 88 -25.62 -18.57 19.92
N ASP A 89 -24.71 -18.13 19.07
CA ASP A 89 -23.53 -17.42 19.49
C ASP A 89 -23.75 -15.89 19.47
N THR A 90 -24.22 -15.37 20.59
CA THR A 90 -24.48 -13.93 20.80
C THR A 90 -23.27 -13.14 21.28
N ARG A 91 -22.08 -13.75 21.35
CA ARG A 91 -20.87 -13.03 21.76
C ARG A 91 -20.55 -11.95 20.73
N GLU A 92 -20.38 -10.74 21.23
CA GLU A 92 -20.03 -9.60 20.41
C GLU A 92 -18.57 -9.64 20.02
N VAL A 93 -18.30 -9.35 18.76
CA VAL A 93 -16.98 -9.21 18.16
C VAL A 93 -16.88 -7.80 17.62
N MET A 94 -15.85 -7.06 18.05
CA MET A 94 -15.58 -5.72 17.51
C MET A 94 -15.05 -5.84 16.09
N VAL A 95 -15.65 -5.09 15.18
CA VAL A 95 -15.24 -4.97 13.78
C VAL A 95 -14.98 -3.51 13.48
N ILE A 96 -13.78 -3.20 12.99
CA ILE A 96 -13.38 -1.86 12.61
C ILE A 96 -13.53 -1.73 11.11
N ILE A 97 -14.27 -0.72 10.66
CA ILE A 97 -14.42 -0.33 9.25
C ILE A 97 -13.72 1.01 9.05
N GLU A 98 -12.64 1.01 8.30
CA GLU A 98 -11.89 2.24 8.01
C GLU A 98 -12.65 3.15 7.04
N GLU A 99 -12.41 4.45 7.12
CA GLU A 99 -12.98 5.44 6.20
C GLU A 99 -12.54 5.12 4.76
N GLY A 100 -13.52 5.07 3.85
CA GLY A 100 -13.26 4.73 2.44
C GLY A 100 -13.12 3.23 2.14
N SER A 101 -13.32 2.34 3.13
CA SER A 101 -13.32 0.90 2.89
C SER A 101 -14.32 0.49 1.82
N SER A 102 -13.88 -0.32 0.85
CA SER A 102 -14.78 -0.88 -0.14
C SER A 102 -15.68 -1.96 0.47
N THR A 103 -16.87 -2.18 -0.10
CA THR A 103 -17.76 -3.29 0.31
C THR A 103 -17.06 -4.65 0.23
N ALA A 104 -16.06 -4.79 -0.66
CA ALA A 104 -15.26 -5.99 -0.76
C ALA A 104 -14.33 -6.17 0.46
N ALA A 105 -13.66 -5.12 0.90
CA ALA A 105 -12.80 -5.14 2.09
C ALA A 105 -13.62 -5.42 3.36
N ILE A 106 -14.80 -4.78 3.48
CA ILE A 106 -15.75 -5.04 4.57
C ILE A 106 -16.16 -6.52 4.59
N ALA A 107 -16.58 -7.07 3.43
CA ALA A 107 -16.99 -8.47 3.33
C ALA A 107 -15.86 -9.44 3.72
N SER A 108 -14.62 -9.17 3.29
CA SER A 108 -13.45 -9.98 3.65
C SER A 108 -13.22 -9.94 5.15
N SER A 109 -13.18 -8.75 5.76
CA SER A 109 -13.02 -8.57 7.21
C SER A 109 -14.10 -9.29 8.03
N LEU A 110 -15.36 -9.22 7.61
CA LEU A 110 -16.46 -9.93 8.25
C LEU A 110 -16.32 -11.45 8.12
N LYS A 111 -15.84 -11.93 6.95
CA LYS A 111 -15.63 -13.36 6.71
C LYS A 111 -14.47 -13.91 7.53
N ASP A 112 -13.36 -13.20 7.62
CA ASP A 112 -12.18 -13.61 8.40
C ASP A 112 -12.51 -13.75 9.89
N ARG A 113 -13.42 -12.91 10.39
CA ARG A 113 -13.95 -12.99 11.76
C ARG A 113 -15.11 -13.99 11.92
N ASN A 114 -15.44 -14.70 10.82
CA ASN A 114 -16.52 -15.70 10.79
C ASN A 114 -17.89 -15.12 11.21
N LEU A 115 -18.18 -13.88 10.82
CA LEU A 115 -19.45 -13.18 11.05
C LEU A 115 -20.44 -13.36 9.90
N ILE A 116 -19.96 -13.70 8.70
CA ILE A 116 -20.78 -14.03 7.53
C ILE A 116 -20.36 -15.37 6.93
N LYS A 117 -21.28 -16.05 6.24
CA LYS A 117 -21.01 -17.34 5.62
C LYS A 117 -20.28 -17.23 4.28
N ASN A 118 -20.58 -16.17 3.50
CA ASN A 118 -20.04 -16.01 2.14
C ASN A 118 -19.89 -14.54 1.75
N GLU A 119 -18.67 -14.14 1.35
CA GLU A 119 -18.32 -12.78 0.96
C GLU A 119 -19.06 -12.31 -0.31
N TYR A 120 -19.17 -13.20 -1.30
CA TYR A 120 -19.80 -12.84 -2.58
C TYR A 120 -21.29 -12.61 -2.42
N VAL A 121 -21.95 -13.44 -1.60
CA VAL A 121 -23.40 -13.28 -1.30
C VAL A 121 -23.62 -12.00 -0.50
N PHE A 122 -22.78 -11.70 0.50
CA PHE A 122 -22.85 -10.44 1.23
C PHE A 122 -22.76 -9.23 0.32
N ARG A 123 -21.75 -9.19 -0.54
CA ARG A 123 -21.54 -8.08 -1.48
C ARG A 123 -22.68 -7.90 -2.47
N ASP A 124 -23.12 -9.00 -3.10
CA ASP A 124 -24.22 -8.98 -4.06
C ASP A 124 -25.53 -8.53 -3.41
N HIS A 125 -25.79 -9.01 -2.17
CA HIS A 125 -26.97 -8.63 -1.39
C HIS A 125 -26.93 -7.13 -1.01
N CYS A 126 -25.83 -6.66 -0.44
CA CYS A 126 -25.68 -5.26 -0.07
C CYS A 126 -25.80 -4.31 -1.29
N GLN A 127 -25.27 -4.71 -2.44
CA GLN A 127 -25.37 -3.93 -3.66
C GLN A 127 -26.82 -3.89 -4.20
N ARG A 128 -27.57 -5.00 -4.17
CA ARG A 128 -28.97 -5.06 -4.59
C ARG A 128 -29.90 -4.26 -3.71
N MET A 129 -29.59 -4.22 -2.42
CA MET A 129 -30.38 -3.48 -1.41
C MET A 129 -29.91 -2.04 -1.24
N GLU A 130 -28.87 -1.61 -1.99
CA GLU A 130 -28.25 -0.28 -1.88
C GLU A 130 -27.73 0.03 -0.47
N TYR A 131 -27.33 -0.99 0.28
CA TYR A 131 -26.75 -0.84 1.61
C TYR A 131 -25.32 -0.32 1.54
N ASP A 132 -24.57 -0.74 0.55
CA ASP A 132 -23.14 -0.46 0.38
C ASP A 132 -22.81 1.03 0.27
N VAL A 133 -23.72 1.86 -0.25
CA VAL A 133 -23.57 3.32 -0.33
C VAL A 133 -23.92 4.03 0.98
N GLN A 134 -24.44 3.31 1.98
CA GLN A 134 -24.90 3.83 3.27
C GLN A 134 -24.02 3.41 4.44
N PHE A 135 -23.09 2.48 4.22
CA PHE A 135 -22.20 2.00 5.28
C PHE A 135 -21.37 3.15 5.86
N LYS A 136 -21.35 3.20 7.18
CA LYS A 136 -20.51 4.13 7.93
C LYS A 136 -19.20 3.47 8.31
N TYR A 137 -18.18 4.27 8.50
CA TYR A 137 -16.93 3.86 9.10
C TYR A 137 -16.99 3.96 10.62
N GLY A 138 -16.15 3.20 11.30
CA GLY A 138 -16.12 3.18 12.77
C GLY A 138 -16.03 1.76 13.33
N GLU A 139 -16.24 1.67 14.64
CA GLU A 139 -16.26 0.43 15.39
C GLU A 139 -17.69 -0.09 15.49
N PHE A 140 -17.87 -1.38 15.24
CA PHE A 140 -19.16 -2.02 15.25
C PHE A 140 -19.11 -3.29 16.08
N MET A 141 -20.03 -3.43 17.03
CA MET A 141 -20.20 -4.67 17.79
C MET A 141 -21.14 -5.59 17.04
N LEU A 142 -20.62 -6.68 16.50
CA LEU A 142 -21.34 -7.65 15.69
C LEU A 142 -21.25 -9.04 16.31
N SER A 143 -22.25 -9.89 16.11
CA SER A 143 -22.22 -11.26 16.59
C SER A 143 -22.50 -12.26 15.48
N ARG A 144 -22.12 -13.52 15.70
CA ARG A 144 -22.41 -14.62 14.77
C ARG A 144 -23.89 -14.98 14.70
N SER A 145 -24.68 -14.49 15.67
CA SER A 145 -26.14 -14.66 15.71
C SER A 145 -26.88 -13.69 14.79
N MET A 146 -26.18 -12.70 14.23
CA MET A 146 -26.75 -11.73 13.30
C MET A 146 -26.80 -12.29 11.87
N SER A 147 -27.90 -12.02 11.18
CA SER A 147 -28.05 -12.19 9.73
C SER A 147 -27.28 -11.11 8.97
N VAL A 148 -27.13 -11.29 7.65
CA VAL A 148 -26.50 -10.28 6.79
C VAL A 148 -27.25 -8.95 6.84
N ASP A 149 -28.59 -8.97 6.88
CA ASP A 149 -29.41 -7.75 6.99
C ASP A 149 -29.19 -7.04 8.32
N GLU A 150 -29.19 -7.78 9.44
CA GLU A 150 -28.93 -7.21 10.77
C GLU A 150 -27.51 -6.61 10.86
N ILE A 151 -26.51 -7.27 10.29
CA ILE A 151 -25.15 -6.72 10.18
C ILE A 151 -25.17 -5.45 9.35
N ALA A 152 -25.82 -5.46 8.18
CA ALA A 152 -25.92 -4.29 7.32
C ALA A 152 -26.62 -3.11 8.02
N ASP A 153 -27.71 -3.38 8.75
CA ASP A 153 -28.42 -2.36 9.53
C ASP A 153 -27.53 -1.71 10.58
N VAL A 154 -26.73 -2.51 11.32
CA VAL A 154 -25.75 -1.97 12.28
C VAL A 154 -24.71 -1.10 11.60
N LEU A 155 -24.18 -1.53 10.45
CA LEU A 155 -23.20 -0.74 9.67
C LEU A 155 -23.80 0.57 9.12
N ILE A 156 -25.10 0.58 8.78
CA ILE A 156 -25.83 1.78 8.29
C ILE A 156 -26.18 2.72 9.45
N GLN A 157 -26.68 2.19 10.56
CA GLN A 157 -27.09 3.02 11.70
C GLN A 157 -25.90 3.67 12.40
N GLY A 158 -24.74 2.99 12.41
CA GLY A 158 -23.54 3.50 13.04
C GLY A 158 -23.71 3.59 14.55
N THR A 159 -23.56 2.48 15.27
CA THR A 159 -23.96 2.39 16.69
C THR A 159 -22.88 2.76 17.70
N VAL A 160 -21.65 2.94 17.29
CA VAL A 160 -20.63 3.54 18.16
C VAL A 160 -19.89 4.57 17.30
N LEU A 161 -19.84 5.81 17.77
CA LEU A 161 -18.84 6.74 17.30
C LEU A 161 -17.51 6.11 17.70
N ALA A 162 -16.83 5.51 16.75
CA ALA A 162 -15.49 5.03 17.00
C ALA A 162 -14.72 6.19 17.61
N SER A 163 -14.30 6.01 18.84
CA SER A 163 -13.47 7.00 19.49
C SER A 163 -12.12 6.95 18.79
N THR A 164 -11.76 8.02 18.12
CA THR A 164 -10.45 8.15 17.48
C THR A 164 -9.53 9.04 18.32
N LYS A 165 -8.26 8.77 18.23
CA LYS A 165 -7.19 9.63 18.73
C LYS A 165 -6.40 10.19 17.56
N LYS A 166 -6.01 11.47 17.65
CA LYS A 166 -5.08 12.09 16.71
C LYS A 166 -3.70 12.17 17.33
N PHE A 167 -2.70 11.91 16.52
CA PHE A 167 -1.31 12.13 16.87
C PHE A 167 -0.54 12.70 15.69
N THR A 168 0.52 13.44 15.99
CA THR A 168 1.36 14.07 14.96
C THR A 168 2.80 13.60 15.14
N ILE A 169 3.40 13.17 14.04
CA ILE A 169 4.83 12.90 13.94
C ILE A 169 5.45 14.01 13.11
N PRO A 170 6.30 14.85 13.73
CA PRO A 170 7.01 15.91 13.03
C PRO A 170 8.00 15.37 12.00
N GLU A 171 8.27 16.19 10.97
CA GLU A 171 9.29 15.88 9.99
C GLU A 171 10.69 15.84 10.64
N GLY A 172 11.54 14.98 10.11
CA GLY A 172 12.91 14.83 10.60
C GLY A 172 13.04 14.06 11.92
N TYR A 173 11.96 13.50 12.47
CA TYR A 173 12.05 12.57 13.60
C TYR A 173 12.67 11.25 13.16
N ASN A 174 13.61 10.74 13.93
CA ASN A 174 14.10 9.38 13.79
C ASN A 174 13.17 8.38 14.51
N ILE A 175 13.40 7.10 14.30
CA ILE A 175 12.55 6.02 14.84
C ILE A 175 12.44 6.07 16.38
N THR A 176 13.51 6.46 17.08
CA THR A 176 13.52 6.61 18.54
C THR A 176 12.62 7.76 18.98
N GLN A 177 12.68 8.88 18.29
CA GLN A 177 11.81 10.02 18.53
C GLN A 177 10.35 9.72 18.19
N VAL A 178 10.11 8.95 17.12
CA VAL A 178 8.76 8.46 16.78
C VAL A 178 8.21 7.57 17.90
N ALA A 179 8.98 6.57 18.36
CA ALA A 179 8.58 5.69 19.46
C ALA A 179 8.22 6.48 20.72
N HIS A 180 9.09 7.41 21.13
CA HIS A 180 8.88 8.26 22.28
C HIS A 180 7.64 9.15 22.13
N SER A 181 7.48 9.77 20.97
CA SER A 181 6.33 10.65 20.68
C SER A 181 4.99 9.90 20.68
N LEU A 182 4.96 8.66 20.19
CA LEU A 182 3.76 7.81 20.24
C LEU A 182 3.41 7.44 21.69
N ALA A 183 4.40 7.15 22.51
CA ALA A 183 4.19 6.84 23.93
C ALA A 183 3.75 8.07 24.72
N GLU A 184 4.34 9.25 24.51
CA GLU A 184 3.93 10.49 25.16
C GLU A 184 2.50 10.92 24.79
N GLN A 185 2.07 10.64 23.56
CA GLN A 185 0.72 10.91 23.09
C GLN A 185 -0.28 9.81 23.49
N ASP A 186 0.12 8.83 24.27
CA ASP A 186 -0.71 7.70 24.73
C ASP A 186 -1.38 6.94 23.58
N ILE A 187 -0.62 6.73 22.48
CA ILE A 187 -1.07 5.98 21.30
C ILE A 187 -0.68 4.51 21.43
N VAL A 188 0.62 4.22 21.57
CA VAL A 188 1.18 2.88 21.81
C VAL A 188 2.44 3.01 22.66
N SER A 189 2.79 1.97 23.41
CA SER A 189 4.04 1.95 24.17
C SER A 189 5.25 1.78 23.24
N GLU A 190 6.42 2.31 23.67
CA GLU A 190 7.67 2.13 22.93
C GLU A 190 7.98 0.63 22.71
N ALA A 191 7.71 -0.22 23.70
CA ALA A 191 7.98 -1.65 23.62
C ALA A 191 7.14 -2.33 22.52
N GLU A 192 5.83 -2.02 22.42
CA GLU A 192 4.94 -2.55 21.39
C GLU A 192 5.34 -2.01 20.02
N PHE A 193 5.70 -0.74 19.92
CA PHE A 193 6.18 -0.13 18.69
C PHE A 193 7.43 -0.84 18.17
N TYR A 194 8.47 -1.00 18.99
CA TYR A 194 9.70 -1.69 18.57
C TYR A 194 9.50 -3.17 18.28
N GLU A 195 8.56 -3.84 18.93
CA GLU A 195 8.19 -5.22 18.57
C GLU A 195 7.67 -5.30 17.16
N VAL A 196 6.79 -4.35 16.75
CA VAL A 196 6.26 -4.27 15.41
C VAL A 196 7.32 -3.84 14.39
N VAL A 197 8.21 -2.90 14.74
CA VAL A 197 9.33 -2.49 13.88
C VAL A 197 10.21 -3.68 13.54
N ARG A 198 10.58 -4.50 14.52
CA ARG A 198 11.46 -5.67 14.31
C ARG A 198 10.77 -6.80 13.56
N ASN A 199 9.53 -7.12 13.92
CA ASN A 199 8.89 -8.40 13.58
C ASN A 199 7.64 -8.27 12.71
N GLY A 200 7.10 -7.04 12.53
CA GLY A 200 5.93 -6.79 11.70
C GLY A 200 6.15 -7.19 10.24
N GLN A 201 5.16 -7.84 9.64
CA GLN A 201 5.20 -8.24 8.24
C GLN A 201 4.52 -7.18 7.39
N PHE A 202 5.30 -6.51 6.53
CA PHE A 202 4.83 -5.46 5.64
C PHE A 202 5.30 -5.79 4.22
N ASP A 203 4.37 -5.76 3.26
CA ASP A 203 4.62 -6.10 1.86
C ASP A 203 4.70 -4.82 1.00
N TYR A 204 5.78 -4.05 1.19
CA TYR A 204 6.07 -2.86 0.40
C TYR A 204 7.41 -2.98 -0.32
N ALA A 205 7.44 -2.63 -1.60
CA ALA A 205 8.65 -2.71 -2.43
C ALA A 205 9.80 -1.82 -1.91
N PHE A 206 9.49 -0.68 -1.28
CA PHE A 206 10.49 0.21 -0.71
C PHE A 206 11.20 -0.34 0.54
N LEU A 207 10.66 -1.39 1.16
CA LEU A 207 11.30 -2.08 2.29
C LEU A 207 12.23 -3.22 1.84
N GLU A 208 12.34 -3.49 0.55
CA GLU A 208 13.25 -4.52 0.03
C GLU A 208 14.69 -4.15 0.37
N GLY A 209 15.41 -5.06 1.01
CA GLY A 209 16.81 -4.87 1.42
C GLY A 209 17.01 -4.04 2.70
N CYS A 210 15.94 -3.67 3.42
CA CYS A 210 16.07 -3.07 4.74
C CYS A 210 16.71 -4.06 5.74
N PRO A 211 17.58 -3.60 6.64
CA PRO A 211 18.21 -4.45 7.65
C PRO A 211 17.17 -4.96 8.66
N GLU A 212 17.50 -6.01 9.38
CA GLU A 212 16.71 -6.42 10.55
C GLU A 212 17.05 -5.53 11.75
N GLY A 213 16.15 -5.47 12.75
CA GLY A 213 16.36 -4.77 14.01
C GLY A 213 15.57 -3.50 14.18
N ASP A 214 15.99 -2.68 15.14
CA ASP A 214 15.25 -1.49 15.60
C ASP A 214 15.21 -0.36 14.57
N GLU A 215 16.17 -0.31 13.66
CA GLU A 215 16.27 0.70 12.59
C GLU A 215 15.69 0.22 11.25
N ARG A 216 15.01 -0.92 11.24
CA ARG A 216 14.47 -1.53 10.01
C ARG A 216 13.60 -0.59 9.20
N LEU A 217 12.75 0.19 9.86
CA LEU A 217 11.78 1.08 9.25
C LEU A 217 12.22 2.55 9.28
N GLU A 218 13.48 2.84 9.68
CA GLU A 218 14.01 4.21 9.68
C GLU A 218 13.95 4.82 8.28
N GLY A 219 13.38 6.02 8.18
CA GLY A 219 13.18 6.75 6.93
C GLY A 219 11.84 6.50 6.24
N PHE A 220 11.07 5.49 6.64
CA PHE A 220 9.85 5.07 5.97
C PHE A 220 8.56 5.32 6.78
N LEU A 221 8.68 5.73 8.04
CA LEU A 221 7.54 6.12 8.87
C LEU A 221 7.17 7.57 8.59
N TYR A 222 6.34 7.78 7.56
CA TYR A 222 6.07 9.12 7.02
C TYR A 222 5.60 10.11 8.08
N PRO A 223 6.20 11.31 8.16
CA PRO A 223 5.79 12.35 9.12
C PRO A 223 4.49 13.02 8.69
N GLU A 224 3.44 12.91 9.50
CA GLU A 224 2.10 13.45 9.21
C GLU A 224 1.28 13.52 10.51
N THR A 225 0.09 14.11 10.44
CA THR A 225 -0.94 13.99 11.48
C THR A 225 -1.87 12.83 11.13
N TYR A 226 -1.91 11.86 12.00
CA TYR A 226 -2.69 10.64 11.83
C TYR A 226 -3.90 10.62 12.76
N GLU A 227 -4.93 9.93 12.31
CA GLU A 227 -6.08 9.59 13.14
C GLU A 227 -6.21 8.06 13.19
N VAL A 228 -6.24 7.49 14.37
CA VAL A 228 -6.37 6.04 14.62
C VAL A 228 -7.48 5.80 15.63
N PHE A 229 -8.05 4.61 15.63
CA PHE A 229 -9.01 4.21 16.66
C PHE A 229 -8.33 4.13 18.04
N THR A 230 -9.12 4.33 19.10
CA THR A 230 -8.58 4.32 20.49
C THR A 230 -8.02 2.99 20.93
N ASP A 231 -8.39 1.90 20.27
CA ASP A 231 -7.91 0.53 20.48
C ASP A 231 -6.91 0.07 19.39
N ALA A 232 -6.46 0.99 18.52
CA ALA A 232 -5.48 0.67 17.49
C ALA A 232 -4.22 0.07 18.09
N THR A 233 -3.78 -1.03 17.52
CA THR A 233 -2.54 -1.69 17.90
C THR A 233 -1.32 -0.97 17.34
N ALA A 234 -0.12 -1.26 17.87
CA ALA A 234 1.12 -0.75 17.29
C ALA A 234 1.27 -1.14 15.81
N TYR A 235 0.76 -2.31 15.40
CA TYR A 235 0.75 -2.73 14.00
C TYR A 235 -0.12 -1.82 13.12
N ASP A 236 -1.30 -1.43 13.60
CA ASP A 236 -2.20 -0.52 12.86
C ASP A 236 -1.55 0.85 12.68
N VAL A 237 -0.91 1.38 13.74
CA VAL A 237 -0.20 2.66 13.72
C VAL A 237 0.94 2.64 12.71
N VAL A 238 1.85 1.66 12.81
CA VAL A 238 3.00 1.52 11.89
C VAL A 238 2.53 1.29 10.46
N SER A 239 1.53 0.41 10.26
CA SER A 239 0.95 0.15 8.93
C SER A 239 0.40 1.42 8.28
N LYS A 240 -0.26 2.28 9.08
CA LYS A 240 -0.81 3.55 8.58
C LYS A 240 0.29 4.52 8.15
N MET A 241 1.40 4.59 8.90
CA MET A 241 2.55 5.43 8.55
C MET A 241 3.25 4.95 7.29
N LEU A 242 3.43 3.62 7.13
CA LEU A 242 3.99 3.01 5.92
C LEU A 242 3.07 3.16 4.71
N ALA A 243 1.76 3.00 4.89
CA ALA A 243 0.77 3.21 3.83
C ALA A 243 0.76 4.66 3.33
N GLN A 244 0.98 5.64 4.22
CA GLN A 244 1.11 7.04 3.84
C GLN A 244 2.38 7.29 3.03
N PHE A 245 3.50 6.67 3.40
CA PHE A 245 4.72 6.72 2.58
C PHE A 245 4.46 6.14 1.19
N ASP A 246 3.86 4.95 1.10
CA ASP A 246 3.52 4.28 -0.16
C ASP A 246 2.63 5.13 -1.06
N ALA A 247 1.60 5.75 -0.48
CA ALA A 247 0.66 6.60 -1.22
C ALA A 247 1.32 7.84 -1.84
N LEU A 248 2.41 8.34 -1.23
CA LEU A 248 3.13 9.52 -1.68
C LEU A 248 4.35 9.18 -2.55
N PHE A 249 4.92 7.99 -2.38
CA PHE A 249 6.10 7.53 -3.13
C PHE A 249 5.68 6.98 -4.50
N LYS A 250 5.72 7.83 -5.51
CA LYS A 250 5.20 7.57 -6.86
C LYS A 250 5.99 6.51 -7.63
N ASP A 251 5.35 5.85 -8.58
CA ASP A 251 5.98 4.84 -9.45
C ASP A 251 7.19 5.36 -10.24
N ASP A 252 7.18 6.64 -10.64
CA ASP A 252 8.27 7.28 -11.36
C ASP A 252 9.53 7.47 -10.48
N TYR A 253 9.38 7.53 -9.15
CA TYR A 253 10.53 7.62 -8.23
C TYR A 253 11.35 6.32 -8.22
N TYR A 254 10.71 5.15 -8.31
CA TYR A 254 11.41 3.87 -8.49
C TYR A 254 12.24 3.86 -9.77
N SER A 255 11.63 4.34 -10.86
CA SER A 255 12.32 4.43 -12.16
C SER A 255 13.51 5.39 -12.09
N LYS A 256 13.33 6.54 -11.42
CA LYS A 256 14.37 7.54 -11.27
C LYS A 256 15.54 7.06 -10.40
N ALA A 257 15.25 6.39 -9.27
CA ALA A 257 16.28 5.78 -8.44
C ALA A 257 17.11 4.75 -9.24
N GLN A 258 16.44 3.93 -10.06
CA GLN A 258 17.09 2.96 -10.94
C GLN A 258 17.99 3.64 -12.00
N GLU A 259 17.55 4.77 -12.60
CA GLU A 259 18.37 5.56 -13.52
C GLU A 259 19.63 6.10 -12.84
N MET A 260 19.52 6.50 -11.57
CA MET A 260 20.65 6.96 -10.76
C MET A 260 21.55 5.83 -10.27
N GLY A 261 21.16 4.57 -10.47
CA GLY A 261 21.89 3.40 -9.97
C GLY A 261 21.83 3.24 -8.45
N MET A 262 20.82 3.84 -7.79
CA MET A 262 20.66 3.86 -6.35
C MET A 262 19.46 2.99 -5.92
N SER A 263 19.56 2.39 -4.75
CA SER A 263 18.41 1.74 -4.10
C SER A 263 17.43 2.80 -3.55
N ILE A 264 16.18 2.41 -3.31
CA ILE A 264 15.22 3.31 -2.65
C ILE A 264 15.72 3.72 -1.26
N ARG A 265 16.38 2.79 -0.55
CA ARG A 265 16.98 3.08 0.74
C ARG A 265 18.07 4.14 0.65
N ASP A 266 18.93 4.12 -0.39
CA ASP A 266 19.96 5.14 -0.61
C ASP A 266 19.33 6.52 -0.88
N ILE A 267 18.28 6.56 -1.69
CA ILE A 267 17.54 7.80 -1.97
C ILE A 267 16.92 8.37 -0.68
N VAL A 268 16.28 7.51 0.13
CA VAL A 268 15.68 7.95 1.40
C VAL A 268 16.78 8.34 2.40
N THR A 269 17.93 7.68 2.38
CA THR A 269 19.11 8.05 3.19
C THR A 269 19.61 9.44 2.82
N MET A 270 19.81 9.72 1.53
CA MET A 270 20.18 11.06 1.05
C MET A 270 19.09 12.09 1.44
N GLY A 271 17.81 11.75 1.21
CA GLY A 271 16.67 12.60 1.58
C GLY A 271 16.64 12.93 3.08
N SER A 272 17.00 11.96 3.95
CA SER A 272 17.05 12.16 5.39
C SER A 272 18.18 13.11 5.82
N ILE A 273 19.32 13.07 5.14
CA ILE A 273 20.42 14.01 5.36
C ILE A 273 19.99 15.43 4.92
N VAL A 274 19.43 15.55 3.72
CA VAL A 274 18.90 16.82 3.19
C VAL A 274 17.81 17.40 4.10
N GLU A 275 16.92 16.56 4.64
CA GLU A 275 15.87 16.98 5.59
C GLU A 275 16.46 17.64 6.84
N ARG A 276 17.55 17.09 7.36
CA ARG A 276 18.18 17.57 8.59
C ARG A 276 19.11 18.75 8.37
N GLU A 277 19.65 18.92 7.17
CA GLU A 277 20.57 20.03 6.85
C GLU A 277 19.82 21.26 6.30
N SER A 278 18.69 21.09 5.60
CA SER A 278 18.02 22.19 4.90
C SER A 278 16.77 22.70 5.63
N VAL A 279 16.86 23.85 6.28
CA VAL A 279 15.70 24.56 6.85
C VAL A 279 14.86 25.19 5.73
N LYS A 280 15.51 25.79 4.73
CA LYS A 280 14.85 26.45 3.60
C LYS A 280 14.45 25.45 2.53
N ALA A 281 13.16 25.51 2.14
CA ALA A 281 12.61 24.59 1.13
C ALA A 281 13.33 24.70 -0.23
N GLU A 282 13.68 25.92 -0.63
CA GLU A 282 14.34 26.25 -1.87
C GLU A 282 15.79 25.72 -1.98
N GLU A 283 16.42 25.44 -0.84
CA GLU A 283 17.81 24.97 -0.81
C GLU A 283 17.95 23.45 -0.88
N ARG A 284 16.87 22.67 -0.66
CA ARG A 284 16.94 21.20 -0.59
C ARG A 284 17.59 20.57 -1.82
N LYS A 285 17.22 21.03 -3.02
CA LYS A 285 17.77 20.48 -4.27
C LYS A 285 19.22 20.86 -4.48
N VAL A 286 19.59 22.08 -4.13
CA VAL A 286 21.00 22.55 -4.16
C VAL A 286 21.82 21.73 -3.17
N MET A 287 21.33 21.56 -1.94
CA MET A 287 21.98 20.78 -0.89
C MET A 287 22.19 19.32 -1.32
N ALA A 288 21.17 18.70 -1.93
CA ALA A 288 21.30 17.35 -2.49
C ALA A 288 22.42 17.31 -3.57
N GLY A 289 22.48 18.32 -4.45
CA GLY A 289 23.54 18.47 -5.46
C GLY A 289 24.93 18.54 -4.82
N VAL A 290 25.11 19.30 -3.74
CA VAL A 290 26.38 19.35 -2.99
C VAL A 290 26.81 17.98 -2.50
N PHE A 291 25.88 17.21 -1.91
CA PHE A 291 26.21 15.87 -1.41
C PHE A 291 26.53 14.90 -2.55
N TYR A 292 25.83 14.95 -3.68
CA TYR A 292 26.16 14.12 -4.84
C TYR A 292 27.51 14.50 -5.43
N ASN A 293 27.85 15.80 -5.54
CA ASN A 293 29.16 16.26 -6.01
C ASN A 293 30.29 15.74 -5.10
N ARG A 294 30.06 15.69 -3.78
CA ARG A 294 31.02 15.09 -2.85
C ARG A 294 31.17 13.59 -3.06
N LEU A 295 30.06 12.86 -3.25
CA LEU A 295 30.11 11.41 -3.53
C LEU A 295 30.86 11.11 -4.83
N GLU A 296 30.63 11.87 -5.89
CA GLU A 296 31.32 11.73 -7.19
C GLU A 296 32.83 11.99 -7.10
N GLN A 297 33.27 12.77 -6.11
CA GLN A 297 34.69 13.12 -5.89
C GLN A 297 35.34 12.28 -4.80
N ASP A 298 34.68 11.19 -4.33
CA ASP A 298 35.15 10.37 -3.20
C ASP A 298 35.43 11.20 -1.95
N MET A 299 34.67 12.29 -1.75
CA MET A 299 34.72 13.11 -0.53
C MET A 299 33.78 12.60 0.53
N LYS A 300 34.18 12.72 1.78
CA LYS A 300 33.29 12.47 2.93
C LYS A 300 32.16 13.49 2.94
N LEU A 301 30.95 13.06 3.33
CA LEU A 301 29.80 13.98 3.38
C LEU A 301 29.93 15.01 4.50
N GLU A 302 30.58 14.68 5.62
CA GLU A 302 30.84 15.56 6.78
C GLU A 302 29.57 16.27 7.27
N SER A 303 28.43 15.55 7.26
CA SER A 303 27.16 16.09 7.72
C SER A 303 27.07 16.03 9.25
N CYS A 304 26.82 17.18 9.86
CA CYS A 304 26.58 17.28 11.31
C CYS A 304 25.37 16.47 11.75
N ALA A 305 24.36 16.34 10.90
CA ALA A 305 23.14 15.59 11.18
C ALA A 305 23.41 14.11 11.47
N THR A 306 24.40 13.51 10.81
CA THR A 306 24.76 12.10 11.07
C THR A 306 25.39 11.91 12.44
N ILE A 307 26.13 12.89 12.95
CA ILE A 307 26.66 12.85 14.31
C ILE A 307 25.55 13.02 15.35
N GLN A 308 24.61 13.94 15.11
CA GLN A 308 23.45 14.12 15.99
C GLN A 308 22.59 12.85 16.06
N PHE A 309 22.46 12.12 14.95
CA PHE A 309 21.80 10.82 14.95
C PHE A 309 22.54 9.79 15.85
N ILE A 310 23.87 9.72 15.76
CA ILE A 310 24.69 8.82 16.57
C ILE A 310 24.57 9.17 18.05
N LEU A 311 24.56 10.48 18.39
CA LEU A 311 24.43 10.96 19.78
C LEU A 311 23.02 10.73 20.34
N GLY A 312 22.00 10.59 19.47
CA GLY A 312 20.60 10.42 19.86
C GLY A 312 19.94 11.72 20.34
N GLU A 313 20.65 12.83 20.36
CA GLU A 313 20.14 14.14 20.79
C GLU A 313 20.69 15.29 19.92
N PRO A 314 19.92 16.38 19.75
CA PRO A 314 20.42 17.59 19.10
C PRO A 314 21.53 18.22 19.93
N LYS A 315 22.62 18.60 19.27
CA LYS A 315 23.73 19.33 19.88
C LYS A 315 24.02 20.58 19.04
N GLU A 316 23.95 21.76 19.65
CA GLU A 316 24.10 23.03 18.95
C GLU A 316 25.49 23.17 18.28
N PHE A 317 26.55 22.76 18.99
CA PHE A 317 27.91 22.76 18.45
C PHE A 317 28.56 21.40 18.66
N LEU A 318 28.96 20.75 17.58
CA LEU A 318 29.75 19.53 17.65
C LEU A 318 31.19 19.83 18.04
N THR A 319 31.73 19.04 18.94
CA THR A 319 33.15 19.07 19.28
C THR A 319 33.97 18.20 18.32
N ASN A 320 35.30 18.38 18.33
CA ASN A 320 36.17 17.48 17.57
C ASN A 320 36.06 16.01 18.05
N GLU A 321 35.74 15.78 19.31
CA GLU A 321 35.55 14.45 19.88
C GLU A 321 34.26 13.80 19.31
N ASP A 322 33.19 14.58 19.15
CA ASP A 322 31.93 14.08 18.55
C ASP A 322 32.15 13.60 17.10
N THR A 323 32.96 14.33 16.31
CA THR A 323 33.28 13.94 14.92
C THR A 323 34.22 12.74 14.81
N GLN A 324 34.74 12.23 15.92
CA GLN A 324 35.60 11.05 15.96
C GLN A 324 34.92 9.82 16.56
N ILE A 325 33.60 9.89 16.86
CA ILE A 325 32.83 8.75 17.35
C ILE A 325 32.84 7.64 16.31
N GLU A 326 33.30 6.46 16.69
CA GLU A 326 33.32 5.28 15.84
C GLU A 326 31.91 4.75 15.62
N SER A 327 31.35 4.96 14.44
CA SER A 327 30.03 4.49 14.02
C SER A 327 29.97 4.43 12.50
N PRO A 328 29.35 3.43 11.91
CA PRO A 328 29.17 3.37 10.46
C PRO A 328 28.33 4.53 9.88
N TYR A 329 27.58 5.23 10.75
CA TYR A 329 26.85 6.45 10.37
C TYR A 329 27.71 7.71 10.38
N ASN A 330 28.96 7.66 10.84
CA ASN A 330 29.83 8.84 10.95
C ASN A 330 30.42 9.24 9.59
N THR A 331 29.78 10.19 8.92
CA THR A 331 30.23 10.71 7.63
C THR A 331 31.44 11.64 7.69
N TYR A 332 32.01 11.89 8.88
CA TYR A 332 33.34 12.51 9.05
C TYR A 332 34.47 11.48 9.00
N LEU A 333 34.19 10.21 9.29
CA LEU A 333 35.18 9.13 9.28
C LEU A 333 35.14 8.32 8.00
N TYR A 334 33.94 8.06 7.45
CA TYR A 334 33.72 7.18 6.33
C TYR A 334 33.22 7.94 5.10
N GLU A 335 33.69 7.51 3.93
CA GLU A 335 33.21 7.98 2.61
C GLU A 335 31.90 7.31 2.25
N GLY A 336 31.15 7.93 1.35
CA GLY A 336 29.89 7.40 0.88
C GLY A 336 28.69 7.76 1.78
N LEU A 337 27.54 7.16 1.46
CA LEU A 337 26.33 7.27 2.28
C LEU A 337 26.46 6.43 3.55
N PRO A 338 25.85 6.86 4.67
CA PRO A 338 25.72 6.00 5.84
C PRO A 338 24.84 4.78 5.51
N PRO A 339 24.82 3.73 6.38
CA PRO A 339 24.11 2.47 6.12
C PRO A 339 22.60 2.59 5.93
N GLY A 340 22.02 3.72 6.29
CA GLY A 340 20.59 3.97 6.16
C GLY A 340 20.19 5.39 6.56
N PRO A 341 18.89 5.69 6.48
CA PRO A 341 18.35 7.00 6.86
C PRO A 341 18.66 7.36 8.32
N ILE A 342 18.73 8.65 8.59
CA ILE A 342 18.97 9.22 9.92
C ILE A 342 17.72 9.88 10.54
N CYS A 343 16.64 9.93 9.77
CA CYS A 343 15.32 10.39 10.20
C CYS A 343 14.29 10.00 9.15
N ASN A 344 13.01 10.22 9.45
CA ASN A 344 11.90 10.11 8.50
C ASN A 344 11.72 11.45 7.78
N PRO A 345 12.14 11.55 6.50
CA PRO A 345 12.08 12.79 5.75
C PRO A 345 10.68 13.04 5.16
N ARG A 346 10.35 14.30 4.94
CA ARG A 346 9.22 14.67 4.09
C ARG A 346 9.48 14.34 2.63
N MET A 347 8.42 14.19 1.83
CA MET A 347 8.53 13.84 0.41
C MET A 347 9.36 14.87 -0.39
N ALA A 348 9.30 16.15 -0.03
CA ALA A 348 10.11 17.20 -0.70
C ALA A 348 11.62 17.00 -0.57
N SER A 349 12.10 16.41 0.52
CA SER A 349 13.52 16.07 0.70
C SER A 349 13.91 14.81 -0.06
N ILE A 350 13.00 13.83 -0.18
CA ILE A 350 13.17 12.66 -1.03
C ILE A 350 13.17 13.09 -2.51
N GLU A 351 12.26 13.98 -2.92
CA GLU A 351 12.24 14.54 -4.28
C GLU A 351 13.53 15.32 -4.59
N ALA A 352 14.08 16.05 -3.62
CA ALA A 352 15.37 16.74 -3.81
C ALA A 352 16.52 15.75 -4.00
N ALA A 353 16.50 14.61 -3.31
CA ALA A 353 17.49 13.54 -3.54
C ALA A 353 17.34 12.86 -4.91
N LEU A 354 16.09 12.70 -5.41
CA LEU A 354 15.82 12.12 -6.74
C LEU A 354 16.11 13.09 -7.89
N TYR A 355 15.89 14.38 -7.67
CA TYR A 355 16.01 15.44 -8.68
C TYR A 355 16.85 16.62 -8.14
N PRO A 356 18.14 16.38 -7.81
CA PRO A 356 19.00 17.43 -7.33
C PRO A 356 19.20 18.52 -8.39
N ASP A 357 19.46 19.75 -7.96
CA ASP A 357 19.88 20.81 -8.87
C ASP A 357 21.33 20.57 -9.33
N GLU A 358 21.55 20.67 -10.63
CA GLU A 358 22.90 20.63 -11.19
C GLU A 358 23.68 21.86 -10.74
N ASN A 359 24.77 21.65 -10.02
CA ASN A 359 25.68 22.68 -9.54
C ASN A 359 27.08 22.09 -9.32
N ASP A 360 28.06 22.94 -9.09
CA ASP A 360 29.46 22.53 -8.82
C ASP A 360 29.84 22.72 -7.34
N TYR A 361 28.87 23.01 -6.45
CA TYR A 361 29.17 23.27 -5.06
C TYR A 361 29.57 21.97 -4.34
N ILE A 362 30.57 22.10 -3.46
CA ILE A 362 31.08 21.02 -2.61
C ILE A 362 31.20 21.46 -1.14
N PHE A 363 30.95 22.73 -0.82
CA PHE A 363 30.93 23.29 0.52
C PHE A 363 29.67 24.08 0.77
N PHE A 364 29.19 24.05 2.00
CA PHE A 364 28.10 24.88 2.47
C PHE A 364 28.32 25.29 3.93
N VAL A 365 27.79 26.42 4.33
CA VAL A 365 27.77 26.92 5.71
C VAL A 365 26.56 27.81 5.90
N LEU A 366 26.03 27.91 7.13
CA LEU A 366 24.93 28.82 7.44
C LEU A 366 25.29 30.27 7.05
N SER A 367 24.31 31.00 6.53
CA SER A 367 24.48 32.40 6.15
C SER A 367 24.62 33.31 7.38
N ALA A 368 25.43 34.34 7.24
CA ALA A 368 25.52 35.43 8.22
C ALA A 368 24.20 36.20 8.41
N ASP A 369 23.20 35.99 7.54
CA ASP A 369 21.86 36.56 7.69
C ASP A 369 21.07 35.98 8.86
N LEU A 370 21.53 34.85 9.43
CA LEU A 370 20.95 34.13 10.58
C LEU A 370 19.47 33.76 10.39
N ASP A 371 19.04 33.58 9.16
CA ASP A 371 17.66 33.25 8.79
C ASP A 371 17.48 31.76 8.47
N GLY A 372 18.52 30.95 8.68
CA GLY A 372 18.55 29.51 8.38
C GLY A 372 18.89 29.18 6.93
N SER A 373 19.26 30.17 6.10
CA SER A 373 19.78 29.93 4.76
C SER A 373 21.28 29.58 4.78
N HIS A 374 21.77 29.03 3.64
CA HIS A 374 23.15 28.65 3.48
C HIS A 374 23.87 29.46 2.41
N LYS A 375 25.19 29.58 2.55
CA LYS A 375 26.13 29.98 1.51
C LYS A 375 26.80 28.75 0.95
N PHE A 376 26.65 28.54 -0.36
CA PHE A 376 27.26 27.43 -1.09
C PHE A 376 28.50 27.91 -1.81
N SER A 377 29.52 27.06 -1.89
CA SER A 377 30.78 27.41 -2.58
C SER A 377 31.45 26.18 -3.20
N THR A 378 32.22 26.45 -4.27
CA THR A 378 33.06 25.44 -4.97
C THR A 378 34.50 25.49 -4.48
N ASP A 379 34.91 26.60 -3.84
CA ASP A 379 36.27 26.88 -3.40
C ASP A 379 36.36 26.91 -1.88
N TYR A 380 37.39 26.25 -1.35
CA TYR A 380 37.60 26.15 0.11
C TYR A 380 37.88 27.49 0.77
N ASN A 381 38.61 28.43 0.07
CA ASN A 381 38.85 29.74 0.67
C ASN A 381 37.58 30.61 0.69
N GLU A 382 36.70 30.44 -0.26
CA GLU A 382 35.38 31.08 -0.23
C GLU A 382 34.52 30.52 0.94
N PHE A 383 34.51 29.20 1.10
CA PHE A 383 33.87 28.56 2.25
C PHE A 383 34.41 29.11 3.59
N LEU A 384 35.73 29.24 3.73
CA LEU A 384 36.34 29.80 4.96
C LEU A 384 35.89 31.25 5.20
N ARG A 385 35.82 32.09 4.19
CA ARG A 385 35.29 33.46 4.33
C ARG A 385 33.82 33.48 4.77
N ASN A 386 32.97 32.71 4.13
CA ASN A 386 31.58 32.60 4.47
C ASN A 386 31.40 32.08 5.90
N LYS A 387 32.24 31.14 6.34
CA LYS A 387 32.26 30.59 7.67
C LYS A 387 32.65 31.64 8.71
N ASP A 388 33.71 32.45 8.43
CA ASP A 388 34.12 33.55 9.32
C ASP A 388 33.04 34.63 9.40
N GLU A 389 32.35 34.94 8.32
CA GLU A 389 31.22 35.88 8.29
C GLU A 389 30.07 35.37 9.21
N TYR A 390 29.71 34.10 9.11
CA TYR A 390 28.70 33.48 9.95
C TYR A 390 29.06 33.55 11.44
N TYR A 391 30.27 33.13 11.82
CA TYR A 391 30.69 33.18 13.23
C TYR A 391 30.74 34.59 13.78
N ASN A 392 31.22 35.58 13.01
CA ASN A 392 31.18 36.97 13.40
C ASN A 392 29.77 37.49 13.62
N ALA A 393 28.80 37.05 12.81
CA ALA A 393 27.40 37.42 12.98
C ALA A 393 26.77 36.80 14.24
N VAL A 394 27.11 35.54 14.57
CA VAL A 394 26.65 34.86 15.78
C VAL A 394 27.25 35.45 17.05
N GLU A 395 28.54 35.81 17.03
CA GLU A 395 29.25 36.39 18.19
C GLU A 395 28.92 37.88 18.39
N GLY A 396 28.49 38.58 17.33
CA GLY A 396 28.21 40.02 17.37
C GLY A 396 26.74 40.38 17.71
N GLY A 397 25.86 39.41 17.80
CA GLY A 397 24.44 39.57 18.17
C GLY A 397 24.21 39.19 19.63
#